data_c306718a7a1398fa17cd6e33c2daac8f
#
_entry.id   c306718a7a1398fa17cd6e33c2daac8f
#
_cell.length_a   1.000
_cell.length_b   1.000
_cell.length_c   1.000
_cell.angle_alpha   90.00
_cell.angle_beta   90.00
_cell.angle_gamma   90.00
#
_symmetry.space_group_name_H-M   'P 1'
#
loop_
_entity.id
_entity.type
_entity.pdbx_description
1 polymer ?
#
loop_
_entity_poly.entity_id
_entity_poly.type
_entity_poly.pdbx_seq_one_letter_code
_entity_poly.pdbx_strand_id
1 'polypeptide(L)'
;KDGIPKEGMTVKCKIDSTRRYGITRNHSSTHVLNASARNTLGSWIWQHSAFKDADYARLDITHHSNLTEEELTKIEDLANVTIRNDIPILINQFERGEAEQEYGFRIYQGGVVPVKLVRIVNIEGFDVEACGGTHVRKTGEIGLIKITKAERIQDGVVRLEFVSGESALKYTQIQDRKISHIVKSLGSSKEKMLESFEHVVKDSDDTKRKLRHLIKRVTDTSAREAISQAKSLGKVKLYSTVEEELDEEFHISVGEIATKLDKSLIYCVLIVKNENIKIISFVGVDAATTKKAGDLVKEASKVLGGSGGGGGGPCCASSS
;
A
#
# COMPACT_ATOMS: atom_id res chain seq x y z
N LYS A 1 -30.83 -8.17 -23.56
CA LYS A 1 -31.00 -7.14 -24.61
C LYS A 1 -31.82 -7.75 -25.74
N ASP A 2 -33.12 -7.54 -25.69
CA ASP A 2 -34.02 -8.15 -26.65
C ASP A 2 -34.28 -7.18 -27.80
N GLY A 3 -33.39 -7.23 -28.81
CA GLY A 3 -33.53 -6.49 -30.06
C GLY A 3 -32.83 -5.12 -30.09
N ILE A 4 -32.52 -4.64 -31.29
CA ILE A 4 -32.04 -3.30 -31.58
C ILE A 4 -33.23 -2.40 -31.86
N PRO A 5 -33.45 -1.31 -31.11
CA PRO A 5 -34.57 -0.40 -31.40
C PRO A 5 -34.45 0.21 -32.79
N LYS A 6 -35.55 0.30 -33.50
CA LYS A 6 -35.65 0.95 -34.81
C LYS A 6 -36.31 2.31 -34.67
N GLU A 7 -36.05 3.20 -35.62
CA GLU A 7 -36.70 4.51 -35.68
C GLU A 7 -38.25 4.36 -35.68
N GLY A 8 -38.92 5.19 -34.88
CA GLY A 8 -40.36 5.15 -34.68
C GLY A 8 -40.88 4.16 -33.64
N MET A 9 -40.01 3.34 -33.04
CA MET A 9 -40.42 2.42 -31.96
C MET A 9 -40.56 3.13 -30.62
N THR A 10 -41.63 2.83 -29.90
CA THR A 10 -41.74 3.21 -28.49
C THR A 10 -40.91 2.27 -27.64
N VAL A 11 -39.97 2.82 -26.86
CA VAL A 11 -39.09 2.05 -25.97
C VAL A 11 -39.36 2.42 -24.52
N LYS A 12 -39.27 1.44 -23.63
CA LYS A 12 -39.32 1.64 -22.18
C LYS A 12 -37.91 1.66 -21.63
N CYS A 13 -37.46 2.84 -21.18
CA CYS A 13 -36.19 3.00 -20.51
C CYS A 13 -36.31 2.73 -19.00
N LYS A 14 -35.42 1.90 -18.46
CA LYS A 14 -35.31 1.65 -17.01
C LYS A 14 -33.94 2.05 -16.53
N ILE A 15 -33.89 2.98 -15.60
CA ILE A 15 -32.63 3.45 -14.95
C ILE A 15 -32.46 2.63 -13.68
N ASP A 16 -31.24 2.16 -13.44
CA ASP A 16 -30.82 1.68 -12.11
C ASP A 16 -30.79 2.86 -11.15
N SER A 17 -31.85 3.00 -10.37
CA SER A 17 -32.03 4.13 -9.45
C SER A 17 -30.99 4.13 -8.32
N THR A 18 -30.59 2.96 -7.83
CA THR A 18 -29.60 2.82 -6.77
C THR A 18 -28.23 3.34 -7.23
N ARG A 19 -27.79 2.84 -8.39
CA ARG A 19 -26.55 3.30 -9.00
C ARG A 19 -26.60 4.80 -9.35
N ARG A 20 -27.70 5.25 -9.94
CA ARG A 20 -27.92 6.66 -10.28
C ARG A 20 -27.82 7.56 -9.05
N TYR A 21 -28.48 7.16 -7.94
CA TYR A 21 -28.47 7.94 -6.72
C TYR A 21 -27.11 7.97 -6.05
N GLY A 22 -26.35 6.86 -6.08
CA GLY A 22 -24.96 6.82 -5.64
C GLY A 22 -24.07 7.83 -6.38
N ILE A 23 -24.15 7.86 -7.73
CA ILE A 23 -23.41 8.82 -8.55
C ILE A 23 -23.85 10.27 -8.24
N THR A 24 -25.17 10.51 -8.10
CA THR A 24 -25.73 11.83 -7.76
C THR A 24 -25.19 12.33 -6.42
N ARG A 25 -25.17 11.47 -5.41
CA ARG A 25 -24.61 11.75 -4.08
C ARG A 25 -23.12 12.09 -4.16
N ASN A 26 -22.34 11.25 -4.82
CA ASN A 26 -20.90 11.46 -5.00
C ASN A 26 -20.60 12.74 -5.81
N HIS A 27 -21.49 13.13 -6.73
CA HIS A 27 -21.36 14.39 -7.46
C HIS A 27 -21.54 15.60 -6.52
N SER A 28 -22.60 15.63 -5.73
CA SER A 28 -22.82 16.69 -4.75
C SER A 28 -21.70 16.70 -3.68
N SER A 29 -21.22 15.54 -3.27
CA SER A 29 -20.06 15.41 -2.38
C SER A 29 -18.80 16.03 -2.98
N THR A 30 -18.60 15.92 -4.30
CA THR A 30 -17.46 16.55 -4.98
C THR A 30 -17.49 18.08 -4.84
N HIS A 31 -18.66 18.71 -5.03
CA HIS A 31 -18.83 20.16 -4.84
C HIS A 31 -18.58 20.57 -3.39
N VAL A 32 -19.19 19.84 -2.44
CA VAL A 32 -18.98 20.11 -1.00
C VAL A 32 -17.50 19.97 -0.63
N LEU A 33 -16.82 18.94 -1.11
CA LEU A 33 -15.41 18.70 -0.80
C LEU A 33 -14.49 19.75 -1.46
N ASN A 34 -14.78 20.14 -2.70
CA ASN A 34 -14.05 21.20 -3.41
C ASN A 34 -14.14 22.54 -2.67
N ALA A 35 -15.34 22.92 -2.26
CA ALA A 35 -15.57 24.14 -1.48
C ALA A 35 -14.91 24.04 -0.10
N SER A 36 -14.99 22.89 0.58
CA SER A 36 -14.33 22.66 1.87
C SER A 36 -12.81 22.78 1.75
N ALA A 37 -12.22 22.21 0.71
CA ALA A 37 -10.79 22.34 0.44
C ALA A 37 -10.40 23.81 0.18
N ARG A 38 -11.20 24.53 -0.62
CA ARG A 38 -10.98 25.96 -0.89
C ARG A 38 -11.07 26.81 0.37
N ASN A 39 -12.07 26.57 1.21
CA ASN A 39 -12.26 27.33 2.45
C ASN A 39 -11.18 27.01 3.49
N THR A 40 -10.59 25.83 3.45
CA THR A 40 -9.54 25.41 4.39
C THR A 40 -8.14 25.83 3.93
N LEU A 41 -7.83 25.64 2.65
CA LEU A 41 -6.48 25.80 2.13
C LEU A 41 -6.26 27.18 1.48
N GLY A 42 -7.30 27.77 0.91
CA GLY A 42 -7.23 29.10 0.27
C GLY A 42 -7.85 29.19 -1.11
N SER A 43 -7.95 30.43 -1.59
CA SER A 43 -8.68 30.77 -2.82
C SER A 43 -8.05 30.23 -4.12
N TRP A 44 -6.84 29.72 -4.08
CA TRP A 44 -6.14 29.10 -5.23
C TRP A 44 -6.57 27.66 -5.50
N ILE A 45 -7.43 27.11 -4.67
CA ILE A 45 -7.97 25.74 -4.88
C ILE A 45 -9.03 25.80 -5.98
N TRP A 46 -8.79 25.01 -7.02
CA TRP A 46 -9.69 24.76 -8.13
C TRP A 46 -9.79 23.26 -8.40
N GLN A 47 -10.95 22.83 -8.87
CA GLN A 47 -11.08 21.48 -9.40
C GLN A 47 -10.27 21.39 -10.71
N HIS A 48 -9.26 20.54 -10.73
CA HIS A 48 -8.50 20.21 -11.94
C HIS A 48 -9.22 19.13 -12.74
N SER A 49 -9.66 18.07 -12.06
CA SER A 49 -10.49 17.01 -12.64
C SER A 49 -11.32 16.33 -11.55
N ALA A 50 -12.32 15.55 -11.98
CA ALA A 50 -13.09 14.74 -11.04
C ALA A 50 -13.67 13.51 -11.72
N PHE A 51 -13.81 12.42 -10.98
CA PHE A 51 -14.47 11.20 -11.39
C PHE A 51 -15.49 10.78 -10.33
N LYS A 52 -16.66 10.32 -10.77
CA LYS A 52 -17.75 9.91 -9.87
C LYS A 52 -18.30 8.58 -10.36
N ASP A 53 -18.27 7.55 -9.50
CA ASP A 53 -19.03 6.33 -9.66
C ASP A 53 -20.02 6.16 -8.49
N ALA A 54 -20.75 5.08 -8.43
CA ALA A 54 -21.74 4.83 -7.39
C ALA A 54 -21.09 4.61 -6.01
N ASP A 55 -19.96 3.91 -5.97
CA ASP A 55 -19.32 3.45 -4.73
C ASP A 55 -18.17 4.33 -4.27
N TYR A 56 -17.55 5.09 -5.16
CA TYR A 56 -16.46 5.99 -4.83
C TYR A 56 -16.38 7.18 -5.78
N ALA A 57 -15.64 8.20 -5.39
CA ALA A 57 -15.32 9.33 -6.23
C ALA A 57 -13.90 9.82 -5.97
N ARG A 58 -13.39 10.61 -6.90
CA ARG A 58 -12.13 11.33 -6.75
C ARG A 58 -12.28 12.76 -7.21
N LEU A 59 -11.57 13.64 -6.54
CA LEU A 59 -11.44 15.05 -6.84
C LEU A 59 -9.97 15.41 -6.93
N ASP A 60 -9.53 15.93 -8.05
CA ASP A 60 -8.18 16.46 -8.24
C ASP A 60 -8.25 17.98 -8.07
N ILE A 61 -7.53 18.52 -7.11
CA ILE A 61 -7.49 19.95 -6.80
C ILE A 61 -6.12 20.53 -7.09
N THR A 62 -6.08 21.82 -7.45
CA THR A 62 -4.82 22.57 -7.60
C THR A 62 -4.23 22.82 -6.22
N HIS A 63 -3.04 22.28 -5.94
CA HIS A 63 -2.31 22.54 -4.70
C HIS A 63 -0.81 22.26 -4.88
N HIS A 64 0.03 23.09 -4.28
CA HIS A 64 1.48 23.10 -4.50
C HIS A 64 2.25 21.99 -3.76
N SER A 65 1.67 21.42 -2.68
CA SER A 65 2.32 20.43 -1.83
C SER A 65 1.39 19.27 -1.48
N ASN A 66 1.92 18.21 -0.86
CA ASN A 66 1.08 17.20 -0.24
C ASN A 66 0.26 17.83 0.89
N LEU A 67 -0.97 17.36 1.07
CA LEU A 67 -1.79 17.74 2.21
C LEU A 67 -1.31 17.03 3.47
N THR A 68 -1.27 17.76 4.56
CA THR A 68 -1.02 17.20 5.89
C THR A 68 -2.27 16.51 6.43
N GLU A 69 -2.10 15.62 7.41
CA GLU A 69 -3.24 14.96 8.09
C GLU A 69 -4.18 15.98 8.75
N GLU A 70 -3.62 17.07 9.28
CA GLU A 70 -4.42 18.14 9.87
C GLU A 70 -5.28 18.88 8.85
N GLU A 71 -4.72 19.19 7.68
CA GLU A 71 -5.46 19.82 6.57
C GLU A 71 -6.55 18.89 6.05
N LEU A 72 -6.25 17.60 5.87
CA LEU A 72 -7.23 16.59 5.45
C LEU A 72 -8.37 16.47 6.45
N THR A 73 -8.07 16.45 7.75
CA THR A 73 -9.07 16.40 8.82
C THR A 73 -9.95 17.65 8.77
N LYS A 74 -9.38 18.84 8.65
CA LYS A 74 -10.16 20.10 8.56
C LYS A 74 -11.08 20.14 7.35
N ILE A 75 -10.60 19.65 6.18
CA ILE A 75 -11.41 19.57 4.96
C ILE A 75 -12.58 18.61 5.14
N GLU A 76 -12.30 17.43 5.67
CA GLU A 76 -13.32 16.38 5.92
C GLU A 76 -14.34 16.85 6.97
N ASP A 77 -13.89 17.46 8.04
CA ASP A 77 -14.76 18.00 9.10
C ASP A 77 -15.68 19.10 8.57
N LEU A 78 -15.14 20.05 7.80
CA LEU A 78 -15.93 21.13 7.20
C LEU A 78 -16.97 20.57 6.22
N ALA A 79 -16.59 19.58 5.39
CA ALA A 79 -17.52 18.92 4.50
C ALA A 79 -18.67 18.24 5.26
N ASN A 80 -18.36 17.53 6.34
CA ASN A 80 -19.36 16.86 7.16
C ASN A 80 -20.20 17.84 8.02
N VAL A 81 -19.64 18.98 8.45
CA VAL A 81 -20.43 20.05 9.07
C VAL A 81 -21.46 20.59 8.06
N THR A 82 -21.04 20.87 6.83
CA THR A 82 -21.92 21.35 5.75
C THR A 82 -23.05 20.36 5.46
N ILE A 83 -22.75 19.05 5.49
CA ILE A 83 -23.77 18.00 5.34
C ILE A 83 -24.79 18.05 6.49
N ARG A 84 -24.33 18.14 7.74
CA ARG A 84 -25.21 18.19 8.91
C ARG A 84 -26.10 19.43 8.97
N ASN A 85 -25.66 20.52 8.35
CA ASN A 85 -26.44 21.74 8.25
C ASN A 85 -27.62 21.64 7.29
N ASP A 86 -27.73 20.55 6.53
CA ASP A 86 -28.84 20.23 5.59
C ASP A 86 -29.18 21.39 4.62
N ILE A 87 -28.13 22.01 4.06
CA ILE A 87 -28.25 23.21 3.22
C ILE A 87 -28.94 22.87 1.89
N PRO A 88 -29.92 23.68 1.44
CA PRO A 88 -30.53 23.51 0.12
C PRO A 88 -29.52 23.60 -1.03
N ILE A 89 -29.70 22.76 -2.04
CA ILE A 89 -28.94 22.80 -3.30
C ILE A 89 -29.88 23.26 -4.39
N LEU A 90 -29.74 24.54 -4.75
CA LEU A 90 -30.58 25.19 -5.74
C LEU A 90 -29.97 25.03 -7.15
N ILE A 91 -30.82 24.75 -8.11
CA ILE A 91 -30.40 24.52 -9.49
C ILE A 91 -31.20 25.44 -10.40
N ASN A 92 -30.52 26.41 -11.00
CA ASN A 92 -31.15 27.41 -11.87
C ASN A 92 -30.36 27.54 -13.19
N GLN A 93 -31.01 28.06 -14.21
CA GLN A 93 -30.40 28.42 -15.48
C GLN A 93 -30.35 29.94 -15.61
N PHE A 94 -29.22 30.44 -16.01
CA PHE A 94 -28.97 31.89 -16.25
C PHE A 94 -28.41 32.08 -17.62
N GLU A 95 -28.70 33.27 -18.23
CA GLU A 95 -27.88 33.76 -19.32
C GLU A 95 -26.42 33.87 -18.82
N ARG A 96 -25.48 33.50 -19.65
CA ARG A 96 -24.05 33.44 -19.27
C ARG A 96 -23.55 34.74 -18.65
N GLY A 97 -23.88 35.90 -19.31
CA GLY A 97 -23.44 37.20 -18.80
C GLY A 97 -24.02 37.52 -17.42
N GLU A 98 -25.27 37.15 -17.16
CA GLU A 98 -25.92 37.34 -15.86
C GLU A 98 -25.24 36.48 -14.79
N ALA A 99 -24.96 35.19 -15.09
CA ALA A 99 -24.28 34.28 -14.16
C ALA A 99 -22.87 34.80 -13.83
N GLU A 100 -22.12 35.25 -14.82
CA GLU A 100 -20.77 35.82 -14.66
C GLU A 100 -20.78 37.15 -13.85
N GLN A 101 -21.81 37.96 -14.02
CA GLN A 101 -21.97 39.22 -13.28
C GLN A 101 -22.34 38.95 -11.82
N GLU A 102 -23.22 37.95 -11.56
CA GLU A 102 -23.71 37.66 -10.20
C GLU A 102 -22.70 36.86 -9.39
N TYR A 103 -22.09 35.81 -9.98
CA TYR A 103 -21.25 34.85 -9.26
C TYR A 103 -19.76 34.94 -9.62
N GLY A 104 -19.39 35.71 -10.62
CA GLY A 104 -18.01 35.81 -11.12
C GLY A 104 -17.56 34.56 -11.88
N PHE A 105 -16.30 34.59 -12.36
CA PHE A 105 -15.72 33.48 -13.13
C PHE A 105 -15.40 32.24 -12.31
N ARG A 106 -15.51 32.31 -10.99
CA ARG A 106 -15.25 31.19 -10.07
C ARG A 106 -16.24 30.03 -10.22
N ILE A 107 -17.39 30.27 -10.87
CA ILE A 107 -18.35 29.23 -11.18
C ILE A 107 -17.79 28.15 -12.13
N TYR A 108 -16.77 28.46 -12.90
CA TYR A 108 -16.19 27.52 -13.85
C TYR A 108 -15.11 26.66 -13.19
N GLN A 109 -15.44 25.39 -12.98
CA GLN A 109 -14.53 24.39 -12.45
C GLN A 109 -14.07 23.49 -13.60
N GLY A 110 -12.77 23.47 -13.89
CA GLY A 110 -12.20 22.66 -14.97
C GLY A 110 -12.35 23.23 -16.40
N GLY A 111 -12.73 24.51 -16.53
CA GLY A 111 -12.80 25.24 -17.79
C GLY A 111 -14.15 25.89 -18.11
N VAL A 112 -14.13 26.85 -19.01
CA VAL A 112 -15.32 27.61 -19.41
C VAL A 112 -16.20 26.76 -20.34
N VAL A 113 -17.50 26.70 -20.04
CA VAL A 113 -18.49 26.01 -20.89
C VAL A 113 -18.96 27.00 -21.97
N PRO A 114 -18.78 26.68 -23.27
CA PRO A 114 -19.12 27.61 -24.38
C PRO A 114 -20.63 27.55 -24.73
N VAL A 115 -21.48 27.82 -23.75
CA VAL A 115 -22.95 27.82 -23.93
C VAL A 115 -23.56 29.16 -23.58
N LYS A 116 -24.71 29.52 -24.17
CA LYS A 116 -25.43 30.77 -23.87
C LYS A 116 -26.11 30.69 -22.50
N LEU A 117 -26.73 29.56 -22.18
CA LEU A 117 -27.40 29.30 -20.91
C LEU A 117 -26.51 28.43 -20.04
N VAL A 118 -26.13 28.90 -18.86
CA VAL A 118 -25.32 28.21 -17.90
C VAL A 118 -26.20 27.67 -16.77
N ARG A 119 -26.08 26.39 -16.48
CA ARG A 119 -26.78 25.76 -15.37
C ARG A 119 -25.93 25.91 -14.12
N ILE A 120 -26.42 26.68 -13.17
CA ILE A 120 -25.77 26.96 -11.90
C ILE A 120 -26.31 26.01 -10.82
N VAL A 121 -25.42 25.40 -10.09
CA VAL A 121 -25.69 24.63 -8.87
C VAL A 121 -25.15 25.43 -7.71
N ASN A 122 -26.05 25.88 -6.83
CA ASN A 122 -25.76 26.73 -5.70
C ASN A 122 -26.05 25.96 -4.38
N ILE A 123 -25.02 25.68 -3.60
CA ILE A 123 -25.14 25.26 -2.21
C ILE A 123 -25.17 26.53 -1.39
N GLU A 124 -26.34 26.93 -0.96
CA GLU A 124 -26.63 28.26 -0.44
C GLU A 124 -25.65 28.70 0.67
N GLY A 125 -24.94 29.82 0.40
CA GLY A 125 -23.93 30.36 1.33
C GLY A 125 -22.64 29.56 1.46
N PHE A 126 -22.45 28.49 0.64
CA PHE A 126 -21.27 27.64 0.74
C PHE A 126 -20.50 27.48 -0.56
N ASP A 127 -21.16 27.16 -1.68
CA ASP A 127 -20.51 26.97 -2.97
C ASP A 127 -21.44 27.24 -4.15
N VAL A 128 -20.89 27.76 -5.24
CA VAL A 128 -21.62 28.02 -6.50
C VAL A 128 -20.78 27.55 -7.68
N GLU A 129 -21.29 26.62 -8.46
CA GLU A 129 -20.58 26.08 -9.63
C GLU A 129 -21.48 25.92 -10.86
N ALA A 130 -20.92 26.17 -12.03
CA ALA A 130 -21.54 25.85 -13.31
C ALA A 130 -21.42 24.34 -13.55
N CYS A 131 -22.52 23.60 -13.43
CA CYS A 131 -22.52 22.16 -13.51
C CYS A 131 -23.75 21.57 -14.20
N GLY A 132 -23.53 20.68 -15.18
CA GLY A 132 -24.58 19.97 -15.91
C GLY A 132 -25.05 18.66 -15.28
N GLY A 133 -24.43 18.21 -14.19
CA GLY A 133 -24.68 16.91 -13.58
C GLY A 133 -25.93 16.84 -12.70
N THR A 134 -26.21 15.63 -12.18
CA THR A 134 -27.30 15.41 -11.23
C THR A 134 -26.82 15.61 -9.80
N HIS A 135 -27.64 16.31 -9.00
CA HIS A 135 -27.34 16.62 -7.60
C HIS A 135 -28.49 16.23 -6.69
N VAL A 136 -28.18 15.99 -5.42
CA VAL A 136 -29.18 15.86 -4.36
C VAL A 136 -29.85 17.22 -4.10
N ARG A 137 -30.97 17.23 -3.41
CA ARG A 137 -31.74 18.46 -3.17
C ARG A 137 -31.20 19.26 -2.00
N LYS A 138 -30.57 18.59 -1.04
CA LYS A 138 -30.00 19.15 0.16
C LYS A 138 -28.72 18.40 0.53
N THR A 139 -27.80 19.07 1.20
CA THR A 139 -26.54 18.48 1.61
C THR A 139 -26.70 17.29 2.56
N GLY A 140 -27.73 17.27 3.39
CA GLY A 140 -28.06 16.14 4.28
C GLY A 140 -28.29 14.81 3.57
N GLU A 141 -28.79 14.83 2.32
CA GLU A 141 -28.96 13.62 1.51
C GLU A 141 -27.63 12.94 1.12
N ILE A 142 -26.51 13.63 1.24
CA ILE A 142 -25.16 13.07 1.03
C ILE A 142 -24.83 12.03 2.09
N GLY A 143 -25.21 12.29 3.33
CA GLY A 143 -24.87 11.48 4.49
C GLY A 143 -23.45 11.79 4.98
N LEU A 144 -22.58 10.81 5.07
CA LEU A 144 -21.19 10.97 5.51
C LEU A 144 -20.26 11.08 4.29
N ILE A 145 -19.29 11.97 4.32
CA ILE A 145 -18.12 11.96 3.44
C ILE A 145 -16.91 11.44 4.23
N LYS A 146 -16.18 10.47 3.66
CA LYS A 146 -14.90 9.99 4.19
C LYS A 146 -13.83 10.06 3.12
N ILE A 147 -12.79 10.85 3.35
CA ILE A 147 -11.58 10.85 2.52
C ILE A 147 -10.83 9.56 2.82
N THR A 148 -10.59 8.75 1.78
CA THR A 148 -9.93 7.45 1.90
C THR A 148 -8.45 7.51 1.54
N LYS A 149 -8.06 8.47 0.68
CA LYS A 149 -6.69 8.67 0.24
C LYS A 149 -6.48 10.11 -0.22
N ALA A 150 -5.29 10.63 0.02
CA ALA A 150 -4.82 11.88 -0.58
C ALA A 150 -3.39 11.69 -1.09
N GLU A 151 -3.12 12.08 -2.33
CA GLU A 151 -1.78 11.97 -2.92
C GLU A 151 -1.54 13.04 -3.99
N ARG A 152 -0.31 13.50 -4.10
CA ARG A 152 0.12 14.37 -5.19
C ARG A 152 0.32 13.50 -6.44
N ILE A 153 -0.45 13.77 -7.49
CA ILE A 153 -0.41 12.99 -8.73
C ILE A 153 0.49 13.61 -9.81
N GLN A 154 0.68 14.92 -9.75
CA GLN A 154 1.60 15.67 -10.60
C GLN A 154 1.96 16.99 -9.93
N ASP A 155 2.84 17.77 -10.55
CA ASP A 155 3.18 19.09 -10.04
C ASP A 155 1.96 20.01 -10.00
N GLY A 156 1.71 20.60 -8.83
CA GLY A 156 0.59 21.51 -8.59
C GLY A 156 -0.79 20.83 -8.50
N VAL A 157 -0.90 19.48 -8.45
CA VAL A 157 -2.19 18.79 -8.36
C VAL A 157 -2.18 17.67 -7.31
N VAL A 158 -3.13 17.76 -6.39
CA VAL A 158 -3.39 16.74 -5.37
C VAL A 158 -4.72 16.06 -5.63
N ARG A 159 -4.74 14.75 -5.57
CA ARG A 159 -5.92 13.87 -5.68
C ARG A 159 -6.46 13.52 -4.31
N LEU A 160 -7.76 13.75 -4.12
CA LEU A 160 -8.54 13.25 -3.01
C LEU A 160 -9.43 12.11 -3.51
N GLU A 161 -9.25 10.90 -2.98
CA GLU A 161 -10.21 9.81 -3.16
C GLU A 161 -11.13 9.76 -1.95
N PHE A 162 -12.42 9.60 -2.20
CA PHE A 162 -13.40 9.63 -1.12
C PHE A 162 -14.62 8.76 -1.43
N VAL A 163 -15.35 8.44 -0.39
CA VAL A 163 -16.62 7.73 -0.43
C VAL A 163 -17.68 8.55 0.30
N SER A 164 -18.95 8.42 -0.08
CA SER A 164 -20.04 9.12 0.59
C SER A 164 -21.24 8.23 0.92
N GLY A 165 -22.03 8.66 1.88
CA GLY A 165 -23.27 8.01 2.29
C GLY A 165 -23.07 6.55 2.70
N GLU A 166 -23.78 5.63 2.07
CA GLU A 166 -23.72 4.20 2.39
C GLU A 166 -22.32 3.61 2.18
N SER A 167 -21.62 4.03 1.12
CA SER A 167 -20.25 3.57 0.87
C SER A 167 -19.27 4.05 1.95
N ALA A 168 -19.47 5.25 2.50
CA ALA A 168 -18.68 5.75 3.63
C ALA A 168 -18.95 4.94 4.93
N LEU A 169 -20.21 4.60 5.18
CA LEU A 169 -20.57 3.72 6.29
C LEU A 169 -19.94 2.33 6.15
N LYS A 170 -20.05 1.73 4.97
CA LYS A 170 -19.40 0.43 4.67
C LYS A 170 -17.89 0.49 4.85
N TYR A 171 -17.27 1.56 4.38
CA TYR A 171 -15.82 1.76 4.54
C TYR A 171 -15.43 1.78 6.02
N THR A 172 -16.09 2.59 6.85
CA THR A 172 -15.81 2.66 8.30
C THR A 172 -16.02 1.32 9.00
N GLN A 173 -17.08 0.60 8.67
CA GLN A 173 -17.33 -0.75 9.21
C GLN A 173 -16.24 -1.75 8.83
N ILE A 174 -15.71 -1.67 7.61
CA ILE A 174 -14.59 -2.53 7.18
C ILE A 174 -13.33 -2.19 7.97
N GLN A 175 -13.00 -0.90 8.15
CA GLN A 175 -11.84 -0.50 8.95
C GLN A 175 -11.98 -0.94 10.41
N ASP A 176 -13.16 -0.79 11.02
CA ASP A 176 -13.40 -1.24 12.39
C ASP A 176 -13.24 -2.77 12.55
N ARG A 177 -13.70 -3.55 11.57
CA ARG A 177 -13.47 -5.01 11.55
C ARG A 177 -11.98 -5.36 11.45
N LYS A 178 -11.21 -4.67 10.59
CA LYS A 178 -9.77 -4.89 10.48
C LYS A 178 -9.05 -4.59 11.80
N ILE A 179 -9.37 -3.47 12.43
CA ILE A 179 -8.83 -3.10 13.75
C ILE A 179 -9.20 -4.17 14.79
N SER A 180 -10.46 -4.58 14.84
CA SER A 180 -10.93 -5.61 15.76
C SER A 180 -10.21 -6.96 15.56
N HIS A 181 -9.90 -7.33 14.33
CA HIS A 181 -9.12 -8.52 14.03
C HIS A 181 -7.68 -8.42 14.54
N ILE A 182 -7.01 -7.27 14.30
CA ILE A 182 -5.64 -7.02 14.81
C ILE A 182 -5.62 -7.09 16.34
N VAL A 183 -6.56 -6.40 17.00
CA VAL A 183 -6.69 -6.40 18.47
C VAL A 183 -6.85 -7.82 19.02
N LYS A 184 -7.70 -8.63 18.38
CA LYS A 184 -7.88 -10.04 18.76
C LYS A 184 -6.60 -10.85 18.58
N SER A 185 -5.86 -10.64 17.49
CA SER A 185 -4.59 -11.34 17.22
C SER A 185 -3.50 -10.95 18.23
N LEU A 186 -3.52 -9.71 18.70
CA LEU A 186 -2.61 -9.23 19.75
C LEU A 186 -3.02 -9.67 21.17
N GLY A 187 -4.20 -10.28 21.36
CA GLY A 187 -4.72 -10.61 22.68
C GLY A 187 -4.94 -9.40 23.57
N SER A 188 -5.31 -8.23 22.99
CA SER A 188 -5.37 -6.94 23.65
C SER A 188 -6.79 -6.33 23.59
N SER A 189 -6.96 -5.10 24.09
CA SER A 189 -8.15 -4.28 23.89
C SER A 189 -7.87 -3.18 22.85
N LYS A 190 -8.93 -2.54 22.31
CA LYS A 190 -8.78 -1.45 21.34
C LYS A 190 -7.95 -0.28 21.88
N GLU A 191 -8.12 0.04 23.16
CA GLU A 191 -7.44 1.16 23.84
C GLU A 191 -5.93 0.88 24.00
N LYS A 192 -5.56 -0.39 24.18
CA LYS A 192 -4.17 -0.82 24.41
C LYS A 192 -3.50 -1.38 23.15
N MET A 193 -4.16 -1.28 21.99
CA MET A 193 -3.67 -1.90 20.74
C MET A 193 -2.27 -1.42 20.35
N LEU A 194 -2.04 -0.11 20.40
CA LEU A 194 -0.74 0.46 20.03
C LEU A 194 0.38 0.04 20.98
N GLU A 195 0.13 0.09 22.29
CA GLU A 195 1.07 -0.37 23.32
C GLU A 195 1.43 -1.86 23.14
N SER A 196 0.41 -2.69 22.89
CA SER A 196 0.60 -4.12 22.66
C SER A 196 1.37 -4.40 21.37
N PHE A 197 1.12 -3.64 20.32
CA PHE A 197 1.86 -3.74 19.07
C PHE A 197 3.34 -3.36 19.26
N GLU A 198 3.62 -2.23 19.90
CA GLU A 198 4.99 -1.80 20.22
C GLU A 198 5.74 -2.85 21.07
N HIS A 199 5.04 -3.47 22.03
CA HIS A 199 5.60 -4.55 22.85
C HIS A 199 5.99 -5.76 22.00
N VAL A 200 5.10 -6.22 21.10
CA VAL A 200 5.39 -7.36 20.20
C VAL A 200 6.58 -7.06 19.27
N VAL A 201 6.66 -5.85 18.73
CA VAL A 201 7.80 -5.45 17.88
C VAL A 201 9.09 -5.48 18.69
N LYS A 202 9.10 -4.91 19.88
CA LYS A 202 10.27 -4.89 20.78
C LYS A 202 10.69 -6.30 21.20
N ASP A 203 9.74 -7.15 21.60
CA ASP A 203 10.02 -8.54 21.96
C ASP A 203 10.61 -9.34 20.80
N SER A 204 10.10 -9.11 19.58
CA SER A 204 10.66 -9.72 18.37
C SER A 204 12.13 -9.33 18.16
N ASP A 205 12.45 -8.04 18.29
CA ASP A 205 13.82 -7.54 18.12
C ASP A 205 14.75 -8.02 19.22
N ASP A 206 14.27 -8.06 20.47
CA ASP A 206 15.05 -8.59 21.59
C ASP A 206 15.30 -10.11 21.44
N THR A 207 14.30 -10.85 20.96
CA THR A 207 14.43 -12.28 20.69
C THR A 207 15.46 -12.55 19.58
N LYS A 208 15.39 -11.80 18.47
CA LYS A 208 16.40 -11.87 17.40
C LYS A 208 17.79 -11.57 17.90
N ARG A 209 17.94 -10.56 18.77
CA ARG A 209 19.23 -10.18 19.38
C ARG A 209 19.77 -11.29 20.28
N LYS A 210 18.94 -11.88 21.13
CA LYS A 210 19.28 -13.02 21.98
C LYS A 210 19.69 -14.23 21.15
N LEU A 211 18.95 -14.53 20.08
CA LEU A 211 19.27 -15.63 19.18
C LEU A 211 20.65 -15.45 18.54
N ARG A 212 20.95 -14.27 17.99
CA ARG A 212 22.27 -13.97 17.42
C ARG A 212 23.41 -14.14 18.45
N HIS A 213 23.17 -13.71 19.70
CA HIS A 213 24.16 -13.87 20.78
C HIS A 213 24.39 -15.34 21.12
N LEU A 214 23.34 -16.16 21.15
CA LEU A 214 23.44 -17.60 21.38
C LEU A 214 24.17 -18.31 20.24
N ILE A 215 23.83 -17.99 18.99
CA ILE A 215 24.52 -18.48 17.79
C ILE A 215 26.02 -18.21 17.92
N LYS A 216 26.41 -16.96 18.21
CA LYS A 216 27.81 -16.58 18.35
C LYS A 216 28.56 -17.36 19.44
N ARG A 217 27.89 -17.68 20.57
CA ARG A 217 28.49 -18.46 21.67
C ARG A 217 28.79 -19.90 21.31
N VAL A 218 27.94 -20.54 20.50
CA VAL A 218 28.11 -21.95 20.11
C VAL A 218 28.95 -22.13 18.85
N THR A 219 29.09 -21.08 18.01
CA THR A 219 29.80 -21.14 16.73
C THR A 219 31.25 -21.61 16.85
N ASP A 220 32.00 -21.09 17.84
CA ASP A 220 33.40 -21.46 18.03
C ASP A 220 33.57 -22.95 18.40
N THR A 221 32.68 -23.48 19.24
CA THR A 221 32.69 -24.90 19.62
C THR A 221 32.36 -25.75 18.40
N SER A 222 31.29 -25.44 17.68
CA SER A 222 30.88 -26.17 16.49
C SER A 222 31.92 -26.11 15.36
N ALA A 223 32.65 -24.99 15.23
CA ALA A 223 33.75 -24.88 14.28
C ALA A 223 34.89 -25.84 14.62
N ARG A 224 35.24 -25.96 15.89
CA ARG A 224 36.26 -26.92 16.34
C ARG A 224 35.82 -28.39 16.20
N GLU A 225 34.56 -28.68 16.47
CA GLU A 225 33.98 -29.98 16.24
C GLU A 225 33.99 -30.37 14.74
N ALA A 226 33.61 -29.44 13.86
CA ALA A 226 33.68 -29.66 12.41
C ALA A 226 35.11 -29.97 11.94
N ILE A 227 36.10 -29.27 12.47
CA ILE A 227 37.51 -29.55 12.19
C ILE A 227 37.93 -30.93 12.65
N SER A 228 37.49 -31.33 13.88
CA SER A 228 37.85 -32.64 14.46
C SER A 228 37.19 -33.82 13.71
N GLN A 229 36.00 -33.62 13.17
CA GLN A 229 35.23 -34.66 12.42
C GLN A 229 35.58 -34.66 10.93
N ALA A 230 36.38 -33.71 10.46
CA ALA A 230 36.74 -33.62 9.06
C ALA A 230 37.59 -34.80 8.57
N LYS A 231 37.23 -35.39 7.45
CA LYS A 231 37.96 -36.47 6.80
C LYS A 231 39.17 -35.95 6.04
N SER A 232 40.36 -36.53 6.27
CA SER A 232 41.57 -36.17 5.53
C SER A 232 41.52 -36.77 4.10
N LEU A 233 41.64 -35.91 3.09
CA LEU A 233 41.66 -36.24 1.68
C LEU A 233 42.99 -35.73 1.08
N GLY A 234 44.06 -36.42 1.36
CA GLY A 234 45.40 -36.00 0.95
C GLY A 234 45.87 -34.69 1.61
N LYS A 235 45.98 -33.61 0.84
CA LYS A 235 46.40 -32.30 1.36
C LYS A 235 45.27 -31.44 1.95
N VAL A 236 44.00 -31.87 1.81
CA VAL A 236 42.83 -31.13 2.28
C VAL A 236 42.04 -31.98 3.26
N LYS A 237 41.24 -31.30 4.12
CA LYS A 237 40.27 -31.93 5.01
C LYS A 237 38.87 -31.54 4.57
N LEU A 238 37.95 -32.49 4.58
CA LEU A 238 36.54 -32.27 4.20
C LEU A 238 35.63 -32.56 5.41
N TYR A 239 34.92 -31.55 5.85
CA TYR A 239 33.75 -31.72 6.69
C TYR A 239 32.50 -31.56 5.86
N SER A 240 31.59 -32.54 5.95
CA SER A 240 30.31 -32.47 5.28
C SER A 240 29.20 -33.02 6.18
N THR A 241 28.10 -32.31 6.27
CA THR A 241 26.90 -32.72 6.99
C THR A 241 25.64 -32.35 6.24
N VAL A 242 24.54 -33.02 6.58
CA VAL A 242 23.20 -32.71 6.10
C VAL A 242 22.38 -32.33 7.33
N GLU A 243 21.75 -31.17 7.30
CA GLU A 243 20.99 -30.63 8.40
C GLU A 243 19.54 -30.33 7.96
N GLU A 244 18.59 -30.63 8.82
CA GLU A 244 17.19 -30.35 8.61
C GLU A 244 16.81 -29.10 9.40
N GLU A 245 16.22 -28.10 8.72
CA GLU A 245 15.64 -26.87 9.31
C GLU A 245 16.57 -25.94 10.11
N LEU A 246 17.89 -26.13 10.07
CA LEU A 246 18.83 -25.28 10.81
C LEU A 246 19.08 -23.90 10.15
N ASP A 247 19.45 -22.94 10.99
CA ASP A 247 19.69 -21.53 10.62
C ASP A 247 20.95 -21.41 9.74
N GLU A 248 20.76 -20.83 8.54
CA GLU A 248 21.85 -20.54 7.62
C GLU A 248 22.94 -19.65 8.22
N GLU A 249 22.55 -18.61 9.00
CA GLU A 249 23.51 -17.71 9.64
C GLU A 249 24.46 -18.46 10.58
N PHE A 250 23.97 -19.51 11.23
CA PHE A 250 24.80 -20.38 12.06
C PHE A 250 25.88 -21.09 11.24
N HIS A 251 25.51 -21.80 10.17
CA HIS A 251 26.46 -22.53 9.33
C HIS A 251 27.41 -21.63 8.56
N ILE A 252 26.96 -20.44 8.15
CA ILE A 252 27.84 -19.42 7.58
C ILE A 252 28.92 -19.04 8.62
N SER A 253 28.51 -18.74 9.84
CA SER A 253 29.43 -18.34 10.91
C SER A 253 30.38 -19.48 11.29
N VAL A 254 29.89 -20.72 11.40
CA VAL A 254 30.72 -21.91 11.68
C VAL A 254 31.74 -22.12 10.57
N GLY A 255 31.32 -22.09 9.29
CA GLY A 255 32.20 -22.28 8.14
C GLY A 255 33.30 -21.23 8.03
N GLU A 256 32.95 -19.95 8.28
CA GLU A 256 33.94 -18.86 8.32
C GLU A 256 34.99 -19.07 9.41
N ILE A 257 34.59 -19.44 10.62
CA ILE A 257 35.51 -19.64 11.72
C ILE A 257 36.33 -20.92 11.51
N ALA A 258 35.70 -22.01 11.12
CA ALA A 258 36.36 -23.30 10.89
C ALA A 258 37.47 -23.20 9.83
N THR A 259 37.19 -22.53 8.70
CA THR A 259 38.16 -22.36 7.60
C THR A 259 39.24 -21.33 7.92
N LYS A 260 39.02 -20.40 8.87
CA LYS A 260 40.07 -19.51 9.40
C LYS A 260 40.96 -20.25 10.39
N LEU A 261 40.42 -21.15 11.20
CA LEU A 261 41.17 -21.94 12.17
C LEU A 261 42.01 -23.06 11.51
N ASP A 262 41.45 -23.73 10.51
CA ASP A 262 42.11 -24.72 9.71
C ASP A 262 42.07 -24.34 8.22
N LYS A 263 43.20 -23.84 7.70
CA LYS A 263 43.32 -23.36 6.32
C LYS A 263 43.25 -24.46 5.29
N SER A 264 43.41 -25.72 5.66
CA SER A 264 43.24 -26.89 4.78
C SER A 264 41.83 -27.44 4.72
N LEU A 265 40.91 -26.85 5.50
CA LEU A 265 39.51 -27.33 5.62
C LEU A 265 38.64 -26.89 4.43
N ILE A 266 37.85 -27.81 3.96
CA ILE A 266 36.64 -27.58 3.16
C ILE A 266 35.45 -27.91 4.06
N TYR A 267 34.64 -26.89 4.35
CA TYR A 267 33.40 -27.01 5.09
C TYR A 267 32.24 -26.97 4.13
N CYS A 268 31.39 -28.02 4.17
CA CYS A 268 30.23 -28.13 3.28
C CYS A 268 29.01 -28.60 4.05
N VAL A 269 27.90 -27.89 3.97
CA VAL A 269 26.63 -28.23 4.63
C VAL A 269 25.52 -28.21 3.61
N LEU A 270 24.68 -29.23 3.62
CA LEU A 270 23.43 -29.31 2.90
C LEU A 270 22.30 -29.06 3.89
N ILE A 271 21.55 -27.98 3.70
CA ILE A 271 20.37 -27.65 4.49
C ILE A 271 19.15 -28.09 3.70
N VAL A 272 18.38 -29.01 4.26
CA VAL A 272 17.14 -29.50 3.68
C VAL A 272 15.96 -28.85 4.40
N LYS A 273 15.15 -28.08 3.66
CA LYS A 273 13.95 -27.46 4.19
C LYS A 273 12.79 -27.69 3.24
N ASN A 274 11.81 -28.49 3.69
CA ASN A 274 10.73 -28.99 2.85
C ASN A 274 11.30 -29.73 1.60
N GLU A 275 10.95 -29.30 0.41
CA GLU A 275 11.47 -29.88 -0.85
C GLU A 275 12.70 -29.12 -1.42
N ASN A 276 13.19 -28.10 -0.69
CA ASN A 276 14.33 -27.29 -1.14
C ASN A 276 15.61 -27.71 -0.42
N ILE A 277 16.69 -27.84 -1.20
CA ILE A 277 18.03 -28.12 -0.69
C ILE A 277 18.91 -26.90 -0.93
N LYS A 278 19.56 -26.42 0.13
CA LYS A 278 20.53 -25.32 0.06
C LYS A 278 21.92 -25.84 0.43
N ILE A 279 22.91 -25.50 -0.37
CA ILE A 279 24.31 -25.90 -0.17
C ILE A 279 25.09 -24.68 0.28
N ILE A 280 25.78 -24.79 1.39
CA ILE A 280 26.71 -23.80 1.91
C ILE A 280 28.11 -24.41 1.90
N SER A 281 29.07 -23.75 1.27
CA SER A 281 30.46 -24.24 1.25
C SER A 281 31.46 -23.11 1.51
N PHE A 282 32.43 -23.40 2.38
CA PHE A 282 33.58 -22.56 2.68
C PHE A 282 34.85 -23.36 2.41
N VAL A 283 35.86 -22.72 1.86
CA VAL A 283 37.16 -23.32 1.55
C VAL A 283 38.26 -22.49 2.15
N GLY A 284 39.06 -23.11 2.99
CA GLY A 284 40.24 -22.50 3.59
C GLY A 284 41.29 -22.13 2.54
N VAL A 285 42.15 -21.18 2.85
CA VAL A 285 43.09 -20.58 1.90
C VAL A 285 44.04 -21.61 1.25
N ASP A 286 44.49 -22.59 2.03
CA ASP A 286 45.37 -23.65 1.53
C ASP A 286 44.63 -24.68 0.69
N ALA A 287 43.36 -24.97 1.03
CA ALA A 287 42.51 -25.84 0.28
C ALA A 287 42.04 -25.20 -1.06
N ALA A 288 41.92 -23.89 -1.12
CA ALA A 288 41.51 -23.12 -2.32
C ALA A 288 42.52 -23.26 -3.49
N THR A 289 43.73 -23.69 -3.26
CA THR A 289 44.71 -24.02 -4.29
C THR A 289 44.29 -25.27 -5.09
N THR A 290 43.47 -26.13 -4.54
CA THR A 290 42.97 -27.36 -5.15
C THR A 290 41.60 -27.20 -5.82
N LYS A 291 40.62 -26.60 -5.13
CA LYS A 291 39.27 -26.29 -5.64
C LYS A 291 38.68 -25.06 -4.94
N LYS A 292 37.96 -24.24 -5.68
CA LYS A 292 37.24 -23.06 -5.13
C LYS A 292 35.85 -23.48 -4.62
N ALA A 293 35.36 -22.79 -3.62
CA ALA A 293 34.03 -23.04 -3.04
C ALA A 293 32.89 -23.01 -4.10
N GLY A 294 32.93 -22.05 -5.03
CA GLY A 294 31.95 -21.95 -6.11
C GLY A 294 31.92 -23.16 -7.07
N ASP A 295 33.09 -23.78 -7.32
CA ASP A 295 33.19 -24.95 -8.18
C ASP A 295 32.56 -26.17 -7.48
N LEU A 296 32.80 -26.32 -6.16
CA LEU A 296 32.21 -27.41 -5.35
C LEU A 296 30.69 -27.29 -5.31
N VAL A 297 30.18 -26.08 -5.03
CA VAL A 297 28.74 -25.84 -5.01
C VAL A 297 28.11 -26.10 -6.39
N LYS A 298 28.76 -25.68 -7.47
CA LYS A 298 28.27 -25.90 -8.84
C LYS A 298 28.25 -27.39 -9.22
N GLU A 299 29.26 -28.17 -8.82
CA GLU A 299 29.29 -29.63 -9.04
C GLU A 299 28.21 -30.33 -8.21
N ALA A 300 28.07 -29.99 -6.94
CA ALA A 300 27.06 -30.56 -6.05
C ALA A 300 25.63 -30.21 -6.50
N SER A 301 25.38 -28.99 -6.92
CA SER A 301 24.08 -28.56 -7.44
C SER A 301 23.67 -29.33 -8.71
N LYS A 302 24.61 -29.65 -9.59
CA LYS A 302 24.33 -30.46 -10.80
C LYS A 302 23.86 -31.87 -10.44
N VAL A 303 24.46 -32.48 -9.39
CA VAL A 303 24.07 -33.82 -8.92
C VAL A 303 22.65 -33.80 -8.32
N LEU A 304 22.27 -32.70 -7.68
CA LEU A 304 20.96 -32.53 -7.06
C LEU A 304 19.88 -31.96 -8.02
N GLY A 305 20.22 -31.76 -9.31
CA GLY A 305 19.26 -31.25 -10.28
C GLY A 305 18.99 -29.75 -10.20
N GLY A 306 19.80 -29.00 -9.44
CA GLY A 306 19.68 -27.57 -9.23
C GLY A 306 20.71 -26.73 -9.98
N SER A 307 20.62 -25.42 -9.83
CA SER A 307 21.59 -24.44 -10.33
C SER A 307 22.26 -23.69 -9.19
N GLY A 308 23.57 -23.56 -9.20
CA GLY A 308 24.32 -22.84 -8.19
C GLY A 308 25.58 -22.18 -8.74
N GLY A 309 26.01 -21.09 -8.10
CA GLY A 309 27.25 -20.39 -8.40
C GLY A 309 27.47 -19.24 -7.43
N GLY A 310 28.72 -18.91 -7.11
CA GLY A 310 29.08 -17.79 -6.25
C GLY A 310 30.43 -17.21 -6.65
N GLY A 311 30.62 -15.90 -6.51
CA GLY A 311 31.91 -15.22 -6.68
C GLY A 311 32.65 -15.18 -5.35
N GLY A 312 33.95 -15.01 -5.38
CA GLY A 312 35.03 -14.87 -4.37
C GLY A 312 34.77 -14.69 -2.85
N GLY A 313 33.61 -15.03 -2.34
CA GLY A 313 33.22 -15.04 -0.93
C GLY A 313 32.56 -16.37 -0.54
N PRO A 314 31.89 -16.47 0.62
CA PRO A 314 31.12 -17.67 0.96
C PRO A 314 30.14 -18.00 -0.17
N CYS A 315 30.23 -19.22 -0.68
CA CYS A 315 29.43 -19.61 -1.84
C CYS A 315 28.22 -20.38 -1.37
N CYS A 316 27.05 -19.81 -1.63
CA CYS A 316 25.74 -20.46 -1.41
C CYS A 316 25.12 -20.81 -2.74
N ALA A 317 24.49 -21.97 -2.85
CA ALA A 317 23.58 -22.31 -3.93
C ALA A 317 22.30 -22.91 -3.38
N SER A 318 21.19 -22.59 -4.02
CA SER A 318 19.90 -23.21 -3.75
C SER A 318 19.46 -23.99 -4.96
N SER A 319 18.93 -25.19 -4.75
CA SER A 319 18.15 -25.92 -5.73
C SER A 319 16.70 -25.90 -5.29
N SER A 320 15.80 -25.48 -6.16
CA SER A 320 14.35 -25.66 -6.02
C SER A 320 13.95 -27.00 -6.60
#